data_dbc7a7ebf35a7afd01b8e158bb43eee7
#
_entry.id   dbc7a7ebf35a7afd01b8e158bb43eee7
#
_cell.length_a   1.000
_cell.length_b   1.000
_cell.length_c   1.000
_cell.angle_alpha   90.00
_cell.angle_beta   90.00
_cell.angle_gamma   90.00
#
_symmetry.space_group_name_H-M   'P 1'
#
loop_
_entity.id
_entity.type
_entity.pdbx_description
1 polymer ?
#
loop_
_entity_poly.entity_id
_entity_poly.type
_entity_poly.pdbx_seq_one_letter_code
_entity_poly.pdbx_strand_id
1 'polypeptide(L)'
;MSIFKNNGGILNVIRCDEPNYLLWKWHPAGTQVGDSKRENAIRWGSALRVKDGEVAVFVYRQKDGTMQDFIEGPFDETIKTANLPVLSSIIGLAYGGDTPFQAEVYFINLAKVIQTRFAVPFFDVYDPRFPDFGVPIAVRGTVTYHITDYREFIKLHRLIDFDLDVFQKQIRDAISRYVKDMVANAPASNNIPVVQIESKTALINDAVEYDITERLKETFGVTTTGVDIGAIEIDKTSEGYRHLMSVTRDVTTVRVEAETADYVERLRIQREEGQYATHKQTQSSNIGAYQVEKQAEVGIAGANALGQMGTNGVGTVNLGGESGSTGFNPATMMVGMALGGAVGQNIAGTMNGILSNTNQNPNTPVPPVIPTATYYVAVNGKATGPYNIDLLQQLAASGQLKSTTLVWKQGMANWEQAQTVAELSSVFSPSMPPIPTES
;
A
#
# COMPACT_ATOMS: atom_id res chain seq x y z
N MET A 1 39.39 83.48 -11.95
CA MET A 1 37.92 83.43 -11.74
C MET A 1 37.46 82.08 -12.14
N SER A 2 37.23 81.25 -11.17
CA SER A 2 36.77 79.89 -11.40
C SER A 2 35.25 79.90 -11.33
N ILE A 3 34.61 79.59 -12.45
CA ILE A 3 33.15 79.33 -12.48
C ILE A 3 32.98 77.91 -12.88
N PHE A 4 33.31 77.01 -11.97
CA PHE A 4 32.75 75.65 -11.99
C PHE A 4 31.66 75.59 -10.93
N LYS A 5 30.50 76.03 -11.32
CA LYS A 5 29.29 75.65 -10.63
C LYS A 5 29.07 74.15 -10.89
N ASN A 6 29.61 73.31 -10.03
CA ASN A 6 29.43 71.88 -10.05
C ASN A 6 28.02 71.57 -9.56
N ASN A 7 27.02 71.67 -10.43
CA ASN A 7 25.66 71.19 -10.20
C ASN A 7 25.56 69.71 -10.60
N GLY A 8 26.65 68.98 -10.58
CA GLY A 8 26.70 67.54 -10.77
C GLY A 8 26.36 66.85 -9.50
N GLY A 9 25.08 66.66 -9.25
CA GLY A 9 24.66 65.65 -8.24
C GLY A 9 25.23 64.29 -8.64
N ILE A 10 25.84 63.61 -7.67
CA ILE A 10 26.48 62.31 -7.82
C ILE A 10 25.49 61.34 -8.46
N LEU A 11 25.90 60.68 -9.54
CA LEU A 11 25.13 59.57 -10.15
C LEU A 11 24.86 58.51 -9.07
N ASN A 12 23.63 58.05 -8.96
CA ASN A 12 23.28 57.05 -8.00
C ASN A 12 23.83 55.69 -8.44
N VAL A 13 24.29 54.91 -7.46
CA VAL A 13 24.54 53.49 -7.66
C VAL A 13 23.33 52.75 -7.07
N ILE A 14 22.59 52.08 -7.93
CA ILE A 14 21.39 51.30 -7.58
C ILE A 14 21.86 49.87 -7.38
N ARG A 15 21.87 49.43 -6.14
CA ARG A 15 22.26 48.06 -5.75
C ARG A 15 21.62 47.73 -4.41
N CYS A 16 21.49 46.46 -4.13
CA CYS A 16 21.12 45.99 -2.80
C CYS A 16 22.36 45.72 -1.96
N ASP A 17 22.49 46.42 -0.84
CA ASP A 17 23.57 46.25 0.13
C ASP A 17 23.14 45.40 1.34
N GLU A 18 21.83 45.02 1.45
CA GLU A 18 21.32 44.17 2.52
C GLU A 18 21.74 42.72 2.30
N PRO A 19 22.41 42.08 3.27
CA PRO A 19 22.86 40.71 3.11
C PRO A 19 21.71 39.67 3.27
N ASN A 20 20.66 40.00 4.04
CA ASN A 20 19.60 39.11 4.37
C ASN A 20 18.23 39.67 4.01
N TYR A 21 17.82 39.49 2.77
CA TYR A 21 16.52 39.93 2.29
C TYR A 21 15.92 38.92 1.33
N LEU A 22 14.59 38.92 1.24
CA LEU A 22 13.83 38.27 0.18
C LEU A 22 13.37 39.31 -0.85
N LEU A 23 12.84 40.41 -0.35
CA LEU A 23 12.45 41.58 -1.10
C LEU A 23 13.01 42.82 -0.38
N TRP A 24 13.66 43.71 -1.11
CA TRP A 24 14.25 44.94 -0.56
C TRP A 24 13.98 46.13 -1.48
N LYS A 25 13.46 47.21 -0.92
CA LYS A 25 13.22 48.46 -1.68
C LYS A 25 14.47 49.34 -1.62
N TRP A 26 14.93 49.71 -2.79
CA TRP A 26 16.05 50.63 -2.88
C TRP A 26 15.64 52.08 -2.58
N HIS A 27 16.51 52.81 -1.90
CA HIS A 27 16.37 54.23 -1.61
C HIS A 27 17.63 54.97 -2.02
N PRO A 28 17.49 56.17 -2.71
CA PRO A 28 18.65 56.99 -3.02
C PRO A 28 19.41 57.40 -1.76
N ALA A 29 20.74 57.40 -1.84
CA ALA A 29 21.60 57.80 -0.72
C ALA A 29 21.30 59.23 -0.23
N GLY A 30 21.05 59.38 1.08
CA GLY A 30 20.78 60.68 1.71
C GLY A 30 19.32 61.12 1.67
N THR A 31 18.38 60.24 1.21
CA THR A 31 16.95 60.47 1.36
C THR A 31 16.45 59.84 2.66
N GLN A 32 15.61 60.55 3.43
CA GLN A 32 14.89 59.98 4.55
C GLN A 32 13.65 59.28 4.03
N VAL A 33 13.27 58.15 4.65
CA VAL A 33 12.04 57.45 4.36
C VAL A 33 10.87 58.39 4.61
N GLY A 34 10.05 58.66 3.58
CA GLY A 34 8.92 59.60 3.65
C GLY A 34 9.14 60.96 2.97
N ASP A 35 10.30 61.24 2.43
CA ASP A 35 10.55 62.45 1.61
C ASP A 35 9.99 62.22 0.17
N SER A 36 8.66 62.45 0.03
CA SER A 36 7.88 62.11 -1.15
C SER A 36 8.31 62.73 -2.48
N LYS A 37 9.15 63.76 -2.46
CA LYS A 37 9.58 64.45 -3.68
C LYS A 37 10.87 63.89 -4.30
N ARG A 38 11.68 63.16 -3.55
CA ARG A 38 13.00 62.66 -4.03
C ARG A 38 13.14 61.14 -3.86
N GLU A 39 12.19 60.50 -3.20
CA GLU A 39 12.32 59.13 -2.76
C GLU A 39 12.50 58.11 -3.91
N ASN A 40 12.00 58.39 -5.07
CA ASN A 40 12.01 57.44 -6.19
C ASN A 40 12.60 58.05 -7.47
N ALA A 41 13.40 59.16 -7.35
CA ALA A 41 13.97 59.84 -8.51
C ALA A 41 15.29 59.18 -8.94
N ILE A 42 15.30 58.63 -10.13
CA ILE A 42 16.46 57.97 -10.73
C ILE A 42 16.97 58.84 -11.90
N ARG A 43 18.27 59.05 -11.96
CA ARG A 43 18.91 59.79 -13.07
C ARG A 43 19.37 58.81 -14.14
N TRP A 44 19.19 59.18 -15.39
CA TRP A 44 19.82 58.49 -16.50
C TRP A 44 21.34 58.45 -16.33
N GLY A 45 21.96 57.31 -16.66
CA GLY A 45 23.38 57.11 -16.44
C GLY A 45 23.76 56.69 -15.03
N SER A 46 22.78 56.51 -14.11
CA SER A 46 23.04 55.83 -12.83
C SER A 46 23.51 54.41 -13.08
N ALA A 47 24.46 53.92 -12.28
CA ALA A 47 24.92 52.54 -12.35
C ALA A 47 23.89 51.61 -11.66
N LEU A 48 23.54 50.52 -12.32
CA LEU A 48 22.75 49.46 -11.77
C LEU A 48 23.60 48.21 -11.59
N ARG A 49 23.58 47.64 -10.38
CA ARG A 49 24.24 46.37 -10.07
C ARG A 49 23.26 45.41 -9.51
N VAL A 50 23.02 44.32 -10.24
CA VAL A 50 22.21 43.21 -9.84
C VAL A 50 23.10 41.98 -9.74
N LYS A 51 23.17 41.36 -8.58
CA LYS A 51 24.01 40.19 -8.34
C LYS A 51 23.40 38.97 -9.02
N ASP A 52 24.22 37.94 -9.19
CA ASP A 52 23.74 36.64 -9.62
C ASP A 52 22.67 36.09 -8.62
N GLY A 53 21.56 35.58 -9.14
CA GLY A 53 20.43 35.13 -8.32
C GLY A 53 19.56 36.26 -7.75
N GLU A 54 19.73 37.51 -8.20
CA GLU A 54 18.86 38.66 -7.88
C GLU A 54 18.11 39.16 -9.12
N VAL A 55 16.98 39.79 -8.89
CA VAL A 55 16.23 40.51 -9.92
C VAL A 55 15.92 41.91 -9.43
N ALA A 56 16.24 42.93 -10.23
CA ALA A 56 15.80 44.30 -10.00
C ALA A 56 14.49 44.56 -10.74
N VAL A 57 13.49 45.01 -10.01
CA VAL A 57 12.15 45.33 -10.53
C VAL A 57 11.94 46.84 -10.45
N PHE A 58 11.78 47.50 -11.60
CA PHE A 58 11.45 48.90 -11.70
C PHE A 58 9.93 49.05 -11.82
N VAL A 59 9.30 49.71 -10.87
CA VAL A 59 7.84 49.90 -10.80
C VAL A 59 7.52 51.38 -11.10
N TYR A 60 6.78 51.59 -12.18
CA TYR A 60 6.33 52.90 -12.60
C TYR A 60 4.87 53.10 -12.23
N ARG A 61 4.58 54.14 -11.43
CA ARG A 61 3.21 54.51 -11.09
C ARG A 61 2.59 55.31 -12.21
N GLN A 62 1.49 54.85 -12.76
CA GLN A 62 0.66 55.55 -13.74
C GLN A 62 -0.72 55.78 -13.20
N LYS A 63 -1.50 56.64 -13.90
CA LYS A 63 -2.92 56.94 -13.51
C LYS A 63 -3.81 55.71 -13.49
N ASP A 64 -3.55 54.77 -14.39
CA ASP A 64 -4.38 53.56 -14.60
C ASP A 64 -3.75 52.27 -14.08
N GLY A 65 -2.69 52.36 -13.26
CA GLY A 65 -2.05 51.19 -12.70
C GLY A 65 -0.53 51.32 -12.57
N THR A 66 0.14 50.16 -12.42
CA THR A 66 1.60 50.08 -12.36
C THR A 66 2.15 49.29 -13.55
N MET A 67 3.22 49.80 -14.17
CA MET A 67 3.98 49.08 -15.20
C MET A 67 5.35 48.71 -14.61
N GLN A 68 5.96 47.66 -15.12
CA GLN A 68 7.17 47.11 -14.54
C GLN A 68 8.19 46.71 -15.62
N ASP A 69 9.48 47.03 -15.38
CA ASP A 69 10.61 46.45 -16.08
C ASP A 69 11.39 45.53 -15.13
N PHE A 70 11.99 44.47 -15.67
CA PHE A 70 12.74 43.48 -14.93
C PHE A 70 14.14 43.39 -15.50
N ILE A 71 15.16 43.43 -14.62
CA ILE A 71 16.57 43.22 -14.97
C ILE A 71 17.08 42.07 -14.06
N GLU A 72 17.38 40.96 -14.71
CA GLU A 72 17.93 39.77 -14.03
C GLU A 72 19.44 39.89 -13.90
N GLY A 73 19.99 39.45 -12.78
CA GLY A 73 21.42 39.38 -12.56
C GLY A 73 22.07 38.17 -13.25
N PRO A 74 23.40 38.20 -13.48
CA PRO A 74 24.32 39.28 -13.13
C PRO A 74 24.24 40.45 -14.11
N PHE A 75 24.14 41.68 -13.60
CA PHE A 75 24.08 42.89 -14.38
C PHE A 75 24.91 44.02 -13.69
N ASP A 76 25.85 44.65 -14.38
CA ASP A 76 26.65 45.76 -13.87
C ASP A 76 26.91 46.76 -14.99
N GLU A 77 25.89 47.56 -15.30
CA GLU A 77 25.98 48.58 -16.34
C GLU A 77 25.24 49.87 -15.94
N THR A 78 25.43 50.91 -16.73
CA THR A 78 24.65 52.14 -16.61
C THR A 78 23.25 51.98 -17.19
N ILE A 79 22.28 52.55 -16.51
CA ILE A 79 20.86 52.50 -16.94
C ILE A 79 20.70 53.31 -18.23
N LYS A 80 20.26 52.63 -19.29
CA LYS A 80 19.93 53.18 -20.62
C LYS A 80 18.51 52.84 -20.97
N THR A 81 17.89 53.60 -21.87
CA THR A 81 16.52 53.32 -22.36
C THR A 81 16.38 51.92 -22.95
N ALA A 82 17.42 51.37 -23.56
CA ALA A 82 17.43 50.02 -24.11
C ALA A 82 17.27 48.91 -23.03
N ASN A 83 17.66 49.20 -21.81
CA ASN A 83 17.54 48.23 -20.69
C ASN A 83 16.15 48.24 -20.05
N LEU A 84 15.34 49.28 -20.30
CA LEU A 84 14.03 49.50 -19.68
C LEU A 84 12.96 49.74 -20.76
N PRO A 85 12.53 48.73 -21.50
CA PRO A 85 11.62 48.85 -22.63
C PRO A 85 10.26 49.44 -22.25
N VAL A 86 9.72 49.10 -21.06
CA VAL A 86 8.44 49.65 -20.59
C VAL A 86 8.59 51.14 -20.28
N LEU A 87 9.68 51.53 -19.59
CA LEU A 87 9.96 52.92 -19.34
C LEU A 87 10.12 53.72 -20.65
N SER A 88 10.82 53.15 -21.63
CA SER A 88 11.00 53.73 -22.95
C SER A 88 9.65 53.99 -23.65
N SER A 89 8.70 53.13 -23.50
CA SER A 89 7.34 53.29 -24.06
C SER A 89 6.52 54.39 -23.36
N ILE A 90 6.75 54.58 -22.04
CA ILE A 90 6.04 55.60 -21.24
C ILE A 90 6.57 57.01 -21.53
N ILE A 91 7.90 57.15 -21.59
CA ILE A 91 8.53 58.47 -21.72
C ILE A 91 8.43 58.98 -23.16
N GLY A 92 8.29 58.09 -24.13
CA GLY A 92 8.30 58.48 -25.55
C GLY A 92 9.64 59.03 -26.02
N LEU A 93 9.74 59.31 -27.33
CA LEU A 93 10.93 59.87 -27.98
C LEU A 93 11.24 61.33 -27.61
N ALA A 94 10.43 61.97 -26.75
CA ALA A 94 10.48 63.43 -26.51
C ALA A 94 11.39 63.91 -25.38
N TYR A 95 11.94 63.00 -24.57
CA TYR A 95 12.80 63.35 -23.45
C TYR A 95 14.27 63.10 -23.80
N GLY A 96 14.98 64.16 -24.06
CA GLY A 96 16.42 64.13 -24.31
C GLY A 96 17.28 63.90 -23.05
N GLY A 97 17.16 62.75 -22.44
CA GLY A 97 18.13 62.15 -21.50
C GLY A 97 18.47 62.85 -20.17
N ASP A 98 18.11 64.11 -19.97
CA ASP A 98 18.58 64.92 -18.84
C ASP A 98 17.62 65.03 -17.65
N THR A 99 16.40 64.53 -17.77
CA THR A 99 15.40 64.61 -16.70
C THR A 99 15.38 63.31 -15.87
N PRO A 100 15.36 63.41 -14.53
CA PRO A 100 15.21 62.24 -13.68
C PRO A 100 13.81 61.63 -13.92
N PHE A 101 13.75 60.29 -14.02
CA PHE A 101 12.51 59.57 -14.01
C PHE A 101 12.16 59.07 -12.60
N GLN A 102 10.90 58.83 -12.32
CA GLN A 102 10.47 58.31 -11.05
C GLN A 102 10.12 56.84 -11.20
N ALA A 103 10.82 55.99 -10.45
CA ALA A 103 10.52 54.55 -10.34
C ALA A 103 10.87 54.07 -8.94
N GLU A 104 10.01 53.22 -8.41
CA GLU A 104 10.38 52.44 -7.24
C GLU A 104 11.21 51.23 -7.71
N VAL A 105 12.35 50.97 -7.08
CA VAL A 105 13.22 49.84 -7.43
C VAL A 105 13.19 48.86 -6.28
N TYR A 106 12.82 47.64 -6.60
CA TYR A 106 12.82 46.51 -5.67
C TYR A 106 13.83 45.48 -6.14
N PHE A 107 14.56 44.91 -5.20
CA PHE A 107 15.42 43.77 -5.43
C PHE A 107 14.75 42.52 -4.84
N ILE A 108 14.65 41.47 -5.64
CA ILE A 108 14.16 40.16 -5.22
C ILE A 108 15.33 39.20 -5.24
N ASN A 109 15.54 38.50 -4.11
CA ASN A 109 16.61 37.53 -3.97
C ASN A 109 16.07 36.13 -4.26
N LEU A 110 16.38 35.59 -5.44
CA LEU A 110 15.95 34.23 -5.86
C LEU A 110 16.82 33.14 -5.22
N ALA A 111 18.06 33.46 -4.88
CA ALA A 111 18.97 32.52 -4.23
C ALA A 111 18.71 32.36 -2.73
N LYS A 112 17.89 33.25 -2.14
CA LYS A 112 17.59 33.21 -0.71
C LYS A 112 16.64 32.09 -0.38
N VAL A 113 17.16 31.12 0.32
CA VAL A 113 16.37 30.03 0.91
C VAL A 113 15.88 30.45 2.30
N ILE A 114 14.57 30.37 2.50
CA ILE A 114 13.92 30.70 3.77
C ILE A 114 13.47 29.41 4.42
N GLN A 115 13.82 29.28 5.70
CA GLN A 115 13.38 28.17 6.53
C GLN A 115 12.36 28.66 7.55
N THR A 116 11.15 28.11 7.50
CA THR A 116 10.07 28.45 8.43
C THR A 116 9.73 27.24 9.28
N ARG A 117 9.83 27.39 10.61
CA ARG A 117 9.37 26.37 11.56
C ARG A 117 7.88 26.52 11.78
N PHE A 118 7.17 25.40 11.81
CA PHE A 118 5.77 25.34 12.12
C PHE A 118 5.52 24.40 13.31
N ALA A 119 4.43 24.67 14.03
CA ALA A 119 3.95 23.79 15.09
C ALA A 119 2.41 23.80 15.06
N VAL A 120 1.85 22.63 14.89
CA VAL A 120 0.41 22.40 14.99
C VAL A 120 0.12 21.90 16.41
N PRO A 121 -0.65 22.64 17.21
CA PRO A 121 -1.02 22.21 18.55
C PRO A 121 -1.88 20.96 18.50
N PHE A 122 -2.11 20.32 19.64
CA PHE A 122 -2.92 19.10 19.71
C PHE A 122 -4.28 19.27 19.06
N PHE A 123 -4.61 18.33 18.19
CA PHE A 123 -5.91 18.18 17.52
C PHE A 123 -6.28 16.70 17.43
N ASP A 124 -7.57 16.40 17.42
CA ASP A 124 -8.03 15.02 17.39
C ASP A 124 -7.89 14.41 16.00
N VAL A 125 -7.32 13.20 15.98
CA VAL A 125 -7.21 12.34 14.81
C VAL A 125 -7.92 11.02 15.10
N TYR A 126 -8.70 10.54 14.15
CA TYR A 126 -9.54 9.37 14.33
C TYR A 126 -8.96 8.13 13.64
N ASP A 127 -9.01 6.99 14.36
CA ASP A 127 -8.59 5.71 13.78
C ASP A 127 -9.67 5.20 12.82
N PRO A 128 -9.34 4.84 11.57
CA PRO A 128 -10.33 4.40 10.59
C PRO A 128 -11.08 3.11 11.02
N ARG A 129 -10.49 2.33 11.91
CA ARG A 129 -11.11 1.12 12.46
C ARG A 129 -12.06 1.42 13.62
N PHE A 130 -11.84 2.54 14.31
CA PHE A 130 -12.56 2.95 15.51
C PHE A 130 -12.85 4.46 15.46
N PRO A 131 -13.81 4.91 14.64
CA PRO A 131 -14.04 6.33 14.37
C PRO A 131 -14.60 7.10 15.56
N ASP A 132 -15.02 6.41 16.63
CA ASP A 132 -15.58 7.04 17.82
C ASP A 132 -14.51 7.59 18.77
N PHE A 133 -13.25 7.21 18.57
CA PHE A 133 -12.16 7.61 19.46
C PHE A 133 -11.20 8.59 18.78
N GLY A 134 -11.30 9.85 19.16
CA GLY A 134 -10.33 10.89 18.79
C GLY A 134 -9.10 10.82 19.67
N VAL A 135 -7.93 10.79 19.04
CA VAL A 135 -6.62 10.80 19.71
C VAL A 135 -5.95 12.13 19.42
N PRO A 136 -5.62 12.94 20.45
CA PRO A 136 -4.92 14.21 20.25
C PRO A 136 -3.48 13.98 19.77
N ILE A 137 -3.15 14.65 18.66
CA ILE A 137 -1.84 14.60 18.02
C ILE A 137 -1.33 16.02 17.81
N ALA A 138 -0.06 16.27 18.12
CA ALA A 138 0.65 17.50 17.79
C ALA A 138 1.72 17.20 16.72
N VAL A 139 1.95 18.18 15.83
CA VAL A 139 2.93 18.03 14.75
C VAL A 139 3.87 19.22 14.75
N ARG A 140 5.17 18.97 14.59
CA ARG A 140 6.21 19.99 14.49
C ARG A 140 7.13 19.69 13.32
N GLY A 141 7.51 20.74 12.62
CA GLY A 141 8.39 20.58 11.47
C GLY A 141 8.94 21.88 10.94
N THR A 142 9.54 21.76 9.79
CA THR A 142 10.20 22.86 9.10
C THR A 142 9.88 22.78 7.62
N VAL A 143 9.59 23.92 7.01
CA VAL A 143 9.42 24.05 5.57
C VAL A 143 10.49 25.02 5.05
N THR A 144 11.14 24.60 3.98
CA THR A 144 12.19 25.37 3.32
C THR A 144 11.72 25.74 1.92
N TYR A 145 11.75 27.02 1.61
CA TYR A 145 11.25 27.54 0.32
C TYR A 145 12.07 28.73 -0.18
N HIS A 146 11.95 29.02 -1.46
CA HIS A 146 12.55 30.18 -2.13
C HIS A 146 11.64 30.67 -3.25
N ILE A 147 11.93 31.82 -3.83
CA ILE A 147 11.21 32.36 -4.98
C ILE A 147 11.92 31.87 -6.24
N THR A 148 11.20 31.16 -7.12
CA THR A 148 11.71 30.75 -8.44
C THR A 148 11.10 31.61 -9.53
N ASP A 149 9.80 31.80 -9.51
CA ASP A 149 9.07 32.65 -10.43
C ASP A 149 8.71 33.99 -9.76
N TYR A 150 9.60 34.95 -9.91
CA TYR A 150 9.39 36.29 -9.35
C TYR A 150 8.21 37.03 -10.01
N ARG A 151 7.84 36.70 -11.25
CA ARG A 151 6.71 37.34 -11.95
C ARG A 151 5.38 36.86 -11.35
N GLU A 152 5.26 35.58 -11.06
CA GLU A 152 4.10 35.03 -10.37
C GLU A 152 4.00 35.55 -8.93
N PHE A 153 5.13 35.57 -8.23
CA PHE A 153 5.22 36.13 -6.88
C PHE A 153 4.72 37.58 -6.82
N ILE A 154 5.14 38.44 -7.78
CA ILE A 154 4.71 39.85 -7.86
C ILE A 154 3.23 40.01 -8.16
N LYS A 155 2.64 39.10 -8.95
CA LYS A 155 1.18 39.11 -9.22
C LYS A 155 0.37 38.81 -7.97
N LEU A 156 0.85 37.86 -7.16
CA LEU A 156 0.18 37.44 -5.92
C LEU A 156 0.38 38.42 -4.78
N HIS A 157 1.60 38.99 -4.70
CA HIS A 157 1.99 39.92 -3.64
C HIS A 157 2.36 41.29 -4.24
N ARG A 158 1.66 42.32 -3.80
CA ARG A 158 2.02 43.69 -4.21
C ARG A 158 3.40 44.04 -3.64
N LEU A 159 4.32 44.50 -4.46
CA LEU A 159 5.64 44.97 -4.02
C LEU A 159 5.57 46.18 -3.10
N ILE A 160 4.56 47.01 -3.34
CA ILE A 160 4.29 48.22 -2.53
C ILE A 160 3.69 47.72 -1.22
N ASP A 161 4.27 48.08 -0.11
CA ASP A 161 3.87 47.69 1.25
C ASP A 161 4.09 46.19 1.59
N PHE A 162 5.00 45.49 0.90
CA PHE A 162 5.38 44.15 1.23
C PHE A 162 6.12 44.11 2.59
N ASP A 163 5.60 43.36 3.52
CA ASP A 163 6.20 43.11 4.84
C ASP A 163 6.59 41.63 4.94
N LEU A 164 7.88 41.38 5.11
CA LEU A 164 8.41 40.03 5.17
C LEU A 164 7.92 39.25 6.41
N ASP A 165 7.76 39.90 7.54
CA ASP A 165 7.32 39.25 8.78
C ASP A 165 5.84 38.84 8.68
N VAL A 166 5.01 39.71 8.10
CA VAL A 166 3.60 39.43 7.82
C VAL A 166 3.50 38.25 6.83
N PHE A 167 4.30 38.28 5.77
CA PHE A 167 4.34 37.22 4.77
C PHE A 167 4.74 35.86 5.40
N GLN A 168 5.82 35.84 6.19
CA GLN A 168 6.27 34.61 6.87
C GLN A 168 5.22 34.10 7.87
N LYS A 169 4.50 34.99 8.54
CA LYS A 169 3.40 34.61 9.43
C LYS A 169 2.25 33.97 8.64
N GLN A 170 1.85 34.57 7.53
CA GLN A 170 0.79 34.02 6.66
C GLN A 170 1.16 32.63 6.13
N ILE A 171 2.40 32.44 5.66
CA ILE A 171 2.90 31.14 5.23
C ILE A 171 2.86 30.14 6.36
N ARG A 172 3.35 30.50 7.54
CA ARG A 172 3.34 29.62 8.73
C ARG A 172 1.93 29.18 9.10
N ASP A 173 0.98 30.11 9.09
CA ASP A 173 -0.42 29.81 9.42
C ASP A 173 -1.06 28.93 8.33
N ALA A 174 -0.71 29.13 7.07
CA ALA A 174 -1.16 28.28 5.97
C ALA A 174 -0.57 26.87 6.05
N ILE A 175 0.74 26.75 6.26
CA ILE A 175 1.42 25.46 6.46
C ILE A 175 0.78 24.70 7.62
N SER A 176 0.56 25.36 8.74
CA SER A 176 -0.04 24.72 9.93
C SER A 176 -1.43 24.15 9.64
N ARG A 177 -2.25 24.85 8.84
CA ARG A 177 -3.54 24.35 8.37
C ARG A 177 -3.42 23.15 7.45
N TYR A 178 -2.53 23.23 6.45
CA TYR A 178 -2.34 22.16 5.46
C TYR A 178 -1.81 20.88 6.13
N VAL A 179 -0.80 21.01 6.99
CA VAL A 179 -0.26 19.89 7.77
C VAL A 179 -1.34 19.25 8.64
N LYS A 180 -2.14 20.10 9.35
CA LYS A 180 -3.24 19.60 10.17
C LYS A 180 -4.22 18.76 9.36
N ASP A 181 -4.64 19.26 8.20
CA ASP A 181 -5.58 18.58 7.32
C ASP A 181 -5.02 17.25 6.81
N MET A 182 -3.79 17.26 6.32
CA MET A 182 -3.12 16.06 5.81
C MET A 182 -2.90 15.00 6.90
N VAL A 183 -2.43 15.40 8.08
CA VAL A 183 -2.18 14.46 9.18
C VAL A 183 -3.49 13.93 9.76
N ALA A 184 -4.55 14.74 9.82
CA ALA A 184 -5.86 14.28 10.26
C ALA A 184 -6.43 13.18 9.36
N ASN A 185 -6.19 13.29 8.06
CA ASN A 185 -6.68 12.35 7.05
C ASN A 185 -5.73 11.18 6.78
N ALA A 186 -4.45 11.27 7.19
CA ALA A 186 -3.44 10.25 6.90
C ALA A 186 -3.80 8.83 7.37
N PRO A 187 -4.40 8.62 8.57
CA PRO A 187 -4.83 7.30 9.01
C PRO A 187 -5.85 6.67 8.08
N ALA A 188 -6.84 7.43 7.64
CA ALA A 188 -7.89 6.95 6.75
C ALA A 188 -7.37 6.68 5.34
N SER A 189 -6.58 7.60 4.78
CA SER A 189 -6.05 7.49 3.42
C SER A 189 -5.05 6.34 3.24
N ASN A 190 -4.25 6.07 4.27
CA ASN A 190 -3.19 5.06 4.21
C ASN A 190 -3.49 3.80 5.03
N ASN A 191 -4.70 3.70 5.61
CA ASN A 191 -5.10 2.62 6.51
C ASN A 191 -4.10 2.38 7.65
N ILE A 192 -3.59 3.47 8.23
CA ILE A 192 -2.61 3.45 9.33
C ILE A 192 -3.36 3.52 10.66
N PRO A 193 -3.12 2.58 11.59
CA PRO A 193 -3.60 2.74 12.96
C PRO A 193 -3.05 4.01 13.60
N VAL A 194 -3.91 4.82 14.23
CA VAL A 194 -3.48 6.09 14.85
C VAL A 194 -2.38 5.86 15.90
N VAL A 195 -2.42 4.76 16.63
CA VAL A 195 -1.39 4.38 17.60
C VAL A 195 0.00 4.16 17.01
N GLN A 196 0.09 3.94 15.70
CA GLN A 196 1.34 3.71 14.98
C GLN A 196 1.78 4.91 14.13
N ILE A 197 1.07 6.03 14.20
CA ILE A 197 1.32 7.20 13.34
C ILE A 197 2.74 7.76 13.54
N GLU A 198 3.26 7.74 14.77
CA GLU A 198 4.64 8.16 15.09
C GLU A 198 5.68 7.35 14.30
N SER A 199 5.43 6.06 14.08
CA SER A 199 6.35 5.18 13.33
C SER A 199 6.26 5.33 11.80
N LYS A 200 5.24 6.03 11.31
CA LYS A 200 4.96 6.24 9.88
C LYS A 200 5.23 7.67 9.44
N THR A 201 5.99 8.43 10.24
CA THR A 201 6.31 9.84 9.97
C THR A 201 6.89 10.06 8.57
N ALA A 202 7.78 9.19 8.08
CA ALA A 202 8.38 9.32 6.76
C ALA A 202 7.31 9.27 5.63
N LEU A 203 6.39 8.30 5.70
CA LEU A 203 5.33 8.15 4.71
C LEU A 203 4.37 9.35 4.72
N ILE A 204 4.09 9.88 5.91
CA ILE A 204 3.25 11.07 6.09
C ILE A 204 3.99 12.31 5.57
N ASN A 205 5.30 12.40 5.84
CA ASN A 205 6.13 13.51 5.36
C ASN A 205 6.10 13.61 3.83
N ASP A 206 6.27 12.52 3.11
CA ASP A 206 6.27 12.50 1.64
C ASP A 206 4.93 13.02 1.08
N ALA A 207 3.81 12.60 1.68
CA ALA A 207 2.48 13.06 1.28
C ALA A 207 2.27 14.55 1.57
N VAL A 208 2.72 15.00 2.76
CA VAL A 208 2.63 16.41 3.19
C VAL A 208 3.53 17.29 2.32
N GLU A 209 4.73 16.85 1.98
CA GLU A 209 5.66 17.58 1.12
C GLU A 209 5.06 17.84 -0.27
N TYR A 210 4.46 16.80 -0.86
CA TYR A 210 3.82 16.93 -2.18
C TYR A 210 2.69 17.98 -2.15
N ASP A 211 1.76 17.87 -1.21
CA ASP A 211 0.59 18.75 -1.12
C ASP A 211 0.98 20.19 -0.75
N ILE A 212 1.91 20.37 0.20
CA ILE A 212 2.40 21.69 0.60
C ILE A 212 3.11 22.38 -0.56
N THR A 213 3.94 21.65 -1.32
CA THR A 213 4.70 22.21 -2.45
C THR A 213 3.74 22.81 -3.47
N GLU A 214 2.69 22.10 -3.83
CA GLU A 214 1.72 22.58 -4.81
C GLU A 214 0.92 23.77 -4.29
N ARG A 215 0.39 23.67 -3.07
CA ARG A 215 -0.43 24.74 -2.47
C ARG A 215 0.34 26.02 -2.19
N LEU A 216 1.60 25.92 -1.72
CA LEU A 216 2.43 27.12 -1.50
C LEU A 216 2.82 27.81 -2.80
N LYS A 217 3.05 27.04 -3.86
CA LYS A 217 3.30 27.59 -5.19
C LYS A 217 2.09 28.37 -5.71
N GLU A 218 0.90 27.79 -5.62
CA GLU A 218 -0.33 28.42 -6.10
C GLU A 218 -0.74 29.64 -5.27
N THR A 219 -0.62 29.54 -3.94
CA THR A 219 -1.16 30.57 -3.04
C THR A 219 -0.16 31.69 -2.77
N PHE A 220 1.13 31.38 -2.70
CA PHE A 220 2.19 32.30 -2.30
C PHE A 220 3.25 32.54 -3.39
N GLY A 221 3.21 31.83 -4.51
CA GLY A 221 4.21 31.96 -5.57
C GLY A 221 5.63 31.57 -5.15
N VAL A 222 5.76 30.69 -4.15
CA VAL A 222 7.05 30.20 -3.65
C VAL A 222 7.24 28.73 -4.01
N THR A 223 8.48 28.34 -4.27
CA THR A 223 8.85 26.96 -4.53
C THR A 223 9.42 26.33 -3.27
N THR A 224 8.81 25.25 -2.83
CA THR A 224 9.29 24.48 -1.67
C THR A 224 10.49 23.62 -2.09
N THR A 225 11.57 23.67 -1.32
CA THR A 225 12.77 22.85 -1.51
C THR A 225 12.78 21.62 -0.62
N GLY A 226 11.99 21.63 0.46
CA GLY A 226 11.85 20.49 1.35
C GLY A 226 10.88 20.78 2.48
N VAL A 227 10.19 19.74 2.88
CA VAL A 227 9.34 19.72 4.06
C VAL A 227 9.86 18.62 4.97
N ASP A 228 10.11 18.96 6.22
CA ASP A 228 10.59 18.01 7.22
C ASP A 228 9.67 18.04 8.43
N ILE A 229 8.95 16.94 8.63
CA ILE A 229 8.17 16.71 9.84
C ILE A 229 9.13 16.12 10.88
N GLY A 230 9.61 16.97 11.76
CA GLY A 230 10.56 16.57 12.80
C GLY A 230 9.96 15.70 13.89
N ALA A 231 8.67 15.87 14.20
CA ALA A 231 7.96 15.04 15.17
C ALA A 231 6.46 15.05 14.98
N ILE A 232 5.87 13.87 15.11
CA ILE A 232 4.43 13.67 15.34
C ILE A 232 4.31 13.11 16.76
N GLU A 233 3.65 13.84 17.65
CA GLU A 233 3.53 13.49 19.06
C GLU A 233 2.09 13.13 19.40
N ILE A 234 1.87 11.95 19.99
CA ILE A 234 0.57 11.50 20.48
C ILE A 234 0.44 11.86 21.97
N ASP A 235 -0.68 12.43 22.37
CA ASP A 235 -1.00 12.55 23.80
C ASP A 235 -1.44 11.19 24.36
N LYS A 236 -0.47 10.44 24.89
CA LYS A 236 -0.66 9.13 25.50
C LYS A 236 -1.44 9.18 26.84
N THR A 237 -1.65 10.38 27.37
CA THR A 237 -2.40 10.59 28.61
C THR A 237 -3.89 10.84 28.35
N SER A 238 -4.28 11.10 27.11
CA SER A 238 -5.65 11.38 26.73
C SER A 238 -6.56 10.17 26.94
N GLU A 239 -7.81 10.43 27.18
CA GLU A 239 -8.84 9.41 27.36
C GLU A 239 -9.05 8.63 26.06
N GLY A 240 -9.10 9.33 24.91
CA GLY A 240 -9.23 8.72 23.60
C GLY A 240 -8.11 7.72 23.28
N TYR A 241 -6.85 8.07 23.59
CA TYR A 241 -5.74 7.14 23.41
C TYR A 241 -5.87 5.90 24.30
N ARG A 242 -6.22 6.08 25.58
CA ARG A 242 -6.37 4.95 26.51
C ARG A 242 -7.51 4.01 26.10
N HIS A 243 -8.64 4.56 25.65
CA HIS A 243 -9.75 3.78 25.14
C HIS A 243 -9.37 3.02 23.85
N LEU A 244 -8.74 3.71 22.90
CA LEU A 244 -8.28 3.07 21.65
C LEU A 244 -7.29 1.92 21.94
N MET A 245 -6.36 2.11 22.88
CA MET A 245 -5.42 1.05 23.29
C MET A 245 -6.12 -0.14 23.95
N SER A 246 -7.13 0.11 24.81
CA SER A 246 -7.92 -0.95 25.43
C SER A 246 -8.64 -1.78 24.38
N VAL A 247 -9.40 -1.13 23.51
CA VAL A 247 -10.16 -1.80 22.44
C VAL A 247 -9.24 -2.54 21.47
N THR A 248 -8.10 -1.94 21.10
CA THR A 248 -7.11 -2.60 20.23
C THR A 248 -6.54 -3.85 20.89
N ARG A 249 -6.27 -3.82 22.21
CA ARG A 249 -5.82 -4.99 22.96
C ARG A 249 -6.89 -6.07 22.98
N ASP A 250 -8.13 -5.71 23.27
CA ASP A 250 -9.24 -6.66 23.37
C ASP A 250 -9.50 -7.34 22.03
N VAL A 251 -9.54 -6.58 20.93
CA VAL A 251 -9.65 -7.12 19.57
C VAL A 251 -8.49 -8.03 19.21
N THR A 252 -7.25 -7.65 19.59
CA THR A 252 -6.07 -8.48 19.34
C THR A 252 -6.14 -9.79 20.15
N THR A 253 -6.57 -9.72 21.39
CA THR A 253 -6.73 -10.91 22.25
C THR A 253 -7.76 -11.87 21.67
N VAL A 254 -8.95 -11.39 21.31
CA VAL A 254 -10.01 -12.19 20.67
C VAL A 254 -9.53 -12.81 19.36
N ARG A 255 -8.80 -12.06 18.57
CA ARG A 255 -8.23 -12.57 17.30
C ARG A 255 -7.22 -13.68 17.53
N VAL A 256 -6.28 -13.49 18.47
CA VAL A 256 -5.29 -14.52 18.81
C VAL A 256 -5.95 -15.75 19.39
N GLU A 257 -6.96 -15.59 20.25
CA GLU A 257 -7.76 -16.71 20.78
C GLU A 257 -8.48 -17.46 19.66
N ALA A 258 -9.11 -16.75 18.71
CA ALA A 258 -9.79 -17.36 17.58
C ALA A 258 -8.81 -18.09 16.65
N GLU A 259 -7.67 -17.50 16.32
CA GLU A 259 -6.61 -18.13 15.51
C GLU A 259 -6.04 -19.38 16.22
N THR A 260 -5.88 -19.31 17.54
CA THR A 260 -5.39 -20.43 18.35
C THR A 260 -6.42 -21.55 18.39
N ALA A 261 -7.71 -21.22 18.59
CA ALA A 261 -8.80 -22.21 18.59
C ALA A 261 -8.91 -22.90 17.22
N ASP A 262 -8.85 -22.15 16.12
CA ASP A 262 -8.87 -22.71 14.76
C ASP A 262 -7.67 -23.64 14.50
N TYR A 263 -6.49 -23.23 14.97
CA TYR A 263 -5.28 -24.06 14.86
C TYR A 263 -5.40 -25.37 15.66
N VAL A 264 -5.90 -25.31 16.91
CA VAL A 264 -6.14 -26.48 17.75
C VAL A 264 -7.18 -27.41 17.11
N GLU A 265 -8.25 -26.85 16.55
CA GLU A 265 -9.28 -27.64 15.88
C GLU A 265 -8.75 -28.32 14.61
N ARG A 266 -7.95 -27.62 13.80
CA ARG A 266 -7.28 -28.24 12.63
C ARG A 266 -6.36 -29.39 13.05
N LEU A 267 -5.60 -29.24 14.13
CA LEU A 267 -4.77 -30.32 14.66
C LEU A 267 -5.61 -31.50 15.18
N ARG A 268 -6.79 -31.25 15.76
CA ARG A 268 -7.72 -32.28 16.19
C ARG A 268 -8.22 -33.06 14.99
N ILE A 269 -8.75 -32.38 13.98
CA ILE A 269 -9.23 -32.97 12.73
C ILE A 269 -8.12 -33.82 12.07
N GLN A 270 -6.93 -33.28 11.96
CA GLN A 270 -5.80 -33.99 11.35
C GLN A 270 -5.44 -35.28 12.13
N ARG A 271 -5.50 -35.24 13.46
CA ARG A 271 -5.28 -36.44 14.28
C ARG A 271 -6.39 -37.45 14.09
N GLU A 272 -7.64 -37.01 14.06
CA GLU A 272 -8.80 -37.91 13.85
C GLU A 272 -8.75 -38.54 12.45
N GLU A 273 -8.43 -37.78 11.41
CA GLU A 273 -8.23 -38.29 10.06
C GLU A 273 -7.06 -39.28 9.98
N GLY A 274 -5.92 -38.95 10.63
CA GLY A 274 -4.78 -39.86 10.74
C GLY A 274 -5.11 -41.15 11.46
N GLN A 275 -5.87 -41.11 12.56
CA GLN A 275 -6.35 -42.28 13.27
C GLN A 275 -7.33 -43.10 12.42
N TYR A 276 -8.25 -42.42 11.72
CA TYR A 276 -9.19 -43.08 10.81
C TYR A 276 -8.45 -43.76 9.64
N ALA A 277 -7.47 -43.08 9.02
CA ALA A 277 -6.66 -43.66 7.96
C ALA A 277 -5.86 -44.89 8.44
N THR A 278 -5.24 -44.79 9.63
CA THR A 278 -4.51 -45.90 10.25
C THR A 278 -5.44 -47.08 10.59
N HIS A 279 -6.65 -46.81 11.13
CA HIS A 279 -7.63 -47.81 11.42
C HIS A 279 -8.12 -48.52 10.15
N LYS A 280 -8.38 -47.75 9.08
CA LYS A 280 -8.77 -48.28 7.77
C LYS A 280 -7.67 -49.12 7.12
N GLN A 281 -6.41 -48.69 7.26
CA GLN A 281 -5.22 -49.43 6.78
C GLN A 281 -5.06 -50.77 7.58
N THR A 282 -5.25 -50.75 8.89
CA THR A 282 -5.19 -51.93 9.73
C THR A 282 -6.34 -52.88 9.39
N GLN A 283 -7.56 -52.40 9.15
CA GLN A 283 -8.67 -53.23 8.69
C GLN A 283 -8.40 -53.84 7.30
N SER A 284 -7.80 -53.08 6.36
CA SER A 284 -7.50 -53.60 5.02
C SER A 284 -6.39 -54.66 5.04
N SER A 285 -5.38 -54.51 5.90
CA SER A 285 -4.30 -55.49 6.06
C SER A 285 -4.75 -56.77 6.76
N ASN A 286 -5.78 -56.69 7.61
CA ASN A 286 -6.33 -57.83 8.35
C ASN A 286 -7.72 -58.27 7.85
N ILE A 287 -8.03 -58.03 6.59
CA ILE A 287 -9.37 -58.28 6.01
C ILE A 287 -9.82 -59.72 6.17
N GLY A 288 -8.87 -60.69 6.12
CA GLY A 288 -9.14 -62.09 6.35
C GLY A 288 -9.57 -62.41 7.81
N ALA A 289 -8.91 -61.83 8.79
CA ALA A 289 -9.27 -61.97 10.20
C ALA A 289 -10.58 -61.26 10.51
N TYR A 290 -10.80 -60.09 9.96
CA TYR A 290 -12.05 -59.33 10.14
C TYR A 290 -13.27 -60.03 9.50
N GLN A 291 -13.09 -60.64 8.31
CA GLN A 291 -14.14 -61.46 7.68
C GLN A 291 -14.50 -62.69 8.51
N VAL A 292 -13.49 -63.37 9.07
CA VAL A 292 -13.71 -64.53 9.94
C VAL A 292 -14.42 -64.12 11.22
N GLU A 293 -14.05 -62.99 11.82
CA GLU A 293 -14.69 -62.45 13.02
C GLU A 293 -16.16 -62.07 12.75
N LYS A 294 -16.45 -61.39 11.65
CA LYS A 294 -17.78 -61.00 11.25
C LYS A 294 -18.63 -62.21 10.82
N GLN A 295 -18.06 -63.20 10.18
CA GLN A 295 -18.72 -64.47 9.89
C GLN A 295 -19.06 -65.26 11.16
N ALA A 296 -18.16 -65.27 12.13
CA ALA A 296 -18.41 -65.89 13.44
C ALA A 296 -19.56 -65.17 14.19
N GLU A 297 -19.55 -63.81 14.15
CA GLU A 297 -20.61 -62.99 14.78
C GLU A 297 -21.95 -63.19 14.12
N VAL A 298 -22.04 -63.28 12.80
CA VAL A 298 -23.23 -63.58 12.03
C VAL A 298 -23.64 -65.04 12.27
N GLY A 299 -22.69 -65.96 12.37
CA GLY A 299 -22.95 -67.40 12.72
C GLY A 299 -23.55 -67.55 14.12
N ILE A 300 -23.02 -66.86 15.12
CA ILE A 300 -23.54 -66.84 16.48
C ILE A 300 -24.90 -66.18 16.56
N ALA A 301 -25.10 -65.03 15.84
CA ALA A 301 -26.44 -64.43 15.80
C ALA A 301 -27.49 -65.34 15.11
N GLY A 302 -27.07 -66.01 14.03
CA GLY A 302 -27.92 -66.99 13.34
C GLY A 302 -28.24 -68.21 14.23
N ALA A 303 -27.23 -68.73 14.96
CA ALA A 303 -27.46 -69.85 15.92
C ALA A 303 -28.34 -69.42 17.10
N ASN A 304 -28.18 -68.20 17.61
CA ASN A 304 -29.02 -67.62 18.65
C ASN A 304 -30.48 -67.40 18.16
N ALA A 305 -30.65 -66.94 16.92
CA ALA A 305 -31.98 -66.79 16.32
C ALA A 305 -32.69 -68.19 16.13
N LEU A 306 -31.94 -69.20 15.67
CA LEU A 306 -32.43 -70.58 15.54
C LEU A 306 -32.69 -71.21 16.92
N GLY A 307 -31.84 -70.94 17.94
CA GLY A 307 -32.04 -71.37 19.31
C GLY A 307 -33.28 -70.73 19.92
N GLN A 308 -33.56 -69.48 19.66
CA GLN A 308 -34.79 -68.83 20.12
C GLN A 308 -36.05 -69.33 19.38
N MET A 309 -35.93 -69.74 18.11
CA MET A 309 -37.03 -70.42 17.40
C MET A 309 -37.34 -71.83 17.94
N GLY A 310 -36.28 -72.50 18.46
CA GLY A 310 -36.42 -73.83 19.06
C GLY A 310 -36.96 -73.85 20.49
N THR A 311 -36.75 -72.74 21.25
CA THR A 311 -37.20 -72.66 22.66
C THR A 311 -38.56 -72.01 22.88
N ASN A 312 -39.03 -71.20 21.91
CA ASN A 312 -40.42 -70.70 21.94
C ASN A 312 -41.33 -71.60 21.12
N GLY A 313 -41.67 -72.66 21.77
CA GLY A 313 -42.51 -73.79 21.37
C GLY A 313 -43.58 -73.51 20.35
N VAL A 314 -43.60 -74.43 19.45
CA VAL A 314 -44.81 -75.02 18.96
C VAL A 314 -45.93 -74.08 18.52
N GLY A 315 -45.70 -73.50 17.39
CA GLY A 315 -46.84 -73.20 16.52
C GLY A 315 -46.99 -74.31 15.53
N THR A 316 -47.77 -75.29 15.90
CA THR A 316 -48.25 -76.34 15.00
C THR A 316 -49.07 -75.70 13.89
N VAL A 317 -48.46 -75.55 12.73
CA VAL A 317 -49.20 -75.30 11.51
C VAL A 317 -49.77 -76.65 11.09
N ASN A 318 -50.99 -76.84 11.47
CA ASN A 318 -51.77 -77.99 11.09
C ASN A 318 -52.25 -77.82 9.66
N LEU A 319 -51.52 -78.43 8.73
CA LEU A 319 -52.01 -78.70 7.39
C LEU A 319 -52.43 -80.11 7.33
N GLY A 320 -53.78 -80.31 7.44
CA GLY A 320 -54.48 -81.61 7.44
C GLY A 320 -54.09 -82.48 6.26
N GLY A 321 -53.89 -83.75 6.53
CA GLY A 321 -53.64 -84.82 5.58
C GLY A 321 -52.99 -86.02 6.24
N GLU A 322 -53.77 -87.00 6.44
CA GLU A 322 -53.67 -88.34 7.10
C GLU A 322 -52.47 -89.15 6.61
N SER A 323 -51.94 -89.94 7.56
CA SER A 323 -51.16 -91.18 7.45
C SER A 323 -49.66 -91.12 7.14
N GLY A 324 -48.94 -91.52 8.16
CA GLY A 324 -47.88 -92.53 8.09
C GLY A 324 -46.48 -92.10 7.64
N SER A 325 -45.56 -92.36 8.61
CA SER A 325 -44.13 -92.60 8.43
C SER A 325 -43.19 -91.40 8.44
N THR A 326 -42.34 -91.51 9.41
CA THR A 326 -40.95 -91.01 9.47
C THR A 326 -40.54 -90.17 8.27
N GLY A 327 -40.53 -88.88 8.44
CA GLY A 327 -40.13 -88.28 7.27
C GLY A 327 -39.50 -86.95 7.37
N PHE A 328 -38.76 -86.83 6.56
CA PHE A 328 -38.20 -85.63 6.03
C PHE A 328 -39.24 -84.65 5.48
N ASN A 329 -39.32 -83.47 6.03
CA ASN A 329 -40.24 -82.48 5.54
C ASN A 329 -39.53 -81.68 4.44
N PRO A 330 -39.92 -81.85 3.15
CA PRO A 330 -39.25 -81.19 2.01
C PRO A 330 -39.27 -79.66 2.09
N ALA A 331 -40.27 -79.11 2.80
CA ALA A 331 -40.38 -77.64 2.95
C ALA A 331 -39.28 -77.04 3.84
N THR A 332 -38.93 -77.80 4.93
CA THR A 332 -37.82 -77.31 5.78
C THR A 332 -36.44 -77.47 5.11
N MET A 333 -36.32 -78.50 4.26
CA MET A 333 -35.09 -78.67 3.47
C MET A 333 -35.00 -77.61 2.35
N MET A 334 -36.11 -77.21 1.76
CA MET A 334 -36.16 -76.23 0.75
C MET A 334 -35.86 -74.78 1.29
N VAL A 335 -36.32 -74.45 2.48
CA VAL A 335 -36.02 -73.25 3.20
C VAL A 335 -34.55 -73.25 3.62
N GLY A 336 -34.01 -74.36 4.10
CA GLY A 336 -32.60 -74.53 4.44
C GLY A 336 -31.68 -74.40 3.21
N MET A 337 -32.11 -75.00 2.07
CA MET A 337 -31.35 -74.83 0.80
C MET A 337 -31.47 -73.45 0.18
N ALA A 338 -32.62 -72.77 0.29
CA ALA A 338 -32.82 -71.43 -0.19
C ALA A 338 -31.98 -70.40 0.59
N LEU A 339 -31.92 -70.54 1.90
CA LEU A 339 -31.09 -69.72 2.78
C LEU A 339 -29.58 -70.04 2.60
N GLY A 340 -29.22 -71.32 2.53
CA GLY A 340 -27.86 -71.80 2.30
C GLY A 340 -27.38 -71.46 0.91
N GLY A 341 -28.20 -71.50 -0.14
CA GLY A 341 -27.93 -71.15 -1.51
C GLY A 341 -27.75 -69.63 -1.69
N ALA A 342 -28.60 -68.82 -1.07
CA ALA A 342 -28.49 -67.37 -1.12
C ALA A 342 -27.22 -66.83 -0.42
N VAL A 343 -26.89 -67.44 0.73
CA VAL A 343 -25.62 -67.07 1.45
C VAL A 343 -24.40 -67.59 0.69
N GLY A 344 -24.49 -68.81 0.10
CA GLY A 344 -23.39 -69.39 -0.67
C GLY A 344 -23.09 -68.61 -1.99
N GLN A 345 -24.14 -68.13 -2.70
CA GLN A 345 -23.96 -67.31 -3.89
C GLN A 345 -23.37 -65.94 -3.60
N ASN A 346 -23.77 -65.31 -2.50
CA ASN A 346 -23.19 -64.05 -2.08
C ASN A 346 -21.74 -64.21 -1.63
N ILE A 347 -21.38 -65.30 -0.99
CA ILE A 347 -19.98 -65.60 -0.58
C ILE A 347 -19.15 -65.97 -1.82
N ALA A 348 -19.69 -66.72 -2.77
CA ALA A 348 -18.96 -67.03 -4.01
C ALA A 348 -18.75 -65.83 -4.88
N GLY A 349 -19.71 -64.89 -4.96
CA GLY A 349 -19.59 -63.64 -5.70
C GLY A 349 -18.53 -62.70 -5.09
N THR A 350 -18.53 -62.58 -3.78
CA THR A 350 -17.51 -61.77 -3.06
C THR A 350 -16.16 -62.44 -3.07
N MET A 351 -16.07 -63.75 -3.04
CA MET A 351 -14.78 -64.47 -3.07
C MET A 351 -14.16 -64.43 -4.48
N ASN A 352 -14.95 -64.45 -5.54
CA ASN A 352 -14.45 -64.34 -6.91
C ASN A 352 -14.00 -62.90 -7.24
N GLY A 353 -14.63 -61.87 -6.66
CA GLY A 353 -14.19 -60.48 -6.73
C GLY A 353 -12.88 -60.21 -5.99
N ILE A 354 -12.64 -60.92 -4.90
CA ILE A 354 -11.43 -60.80 -4.11
C ILE A 354 -10.28 -61.58 -4.71
N LEU A 355 -10.53 -62.76 -5.30
CA LEU A 355 -9.47 -63.56 -5.93
C LEU A 355 -8.98 -62.96 -7.27
N SER A 356 -9.80 -62.20 -7.97
CA SER A 356 -9.37 -61.52 -9.18
C SER A 356 -8.51 -60.27 -8.93
N ASN A 357 -8.50 -59.75 -7.70
CA ASN A 357 -7.71 -58.60 -7.32
C ASN A 357 -6.43 -58.93 -6.50
N THR A 358 -6.17 -60.23 -6.21
CA THR A 358 -5.00 -60.68 -5.43
C THR A 358 -3.84 -61.19 -6.28
N ASN A 359 -3.85 -60.95 -7.59
CA ASN A 359 -2.72 -61.30 -8.44
C ASN A 359 -1.68 -60.16 -8.58
N GLN A 360 -1.56 -59.32 -7.54
CA GLN A 360 -0.44 -58.42 -7.38
C GLN A 360 0.46 -58.93 -6.27
N ASN A 361 1.62 -59.33 -6.71
CA ASN A 361 2.80 -59.88 -6.01
C ASN A 361 3.08 -59.15 -4.66
N PRO A 362 3.17 -59.82 -3.50
CA PRO A 362 3.40 -59.18 -2.21
C PRO A 362 4.83 -58.81 -1.87
N ASN A 363 5.70 -58.65 -2.85
CA ASN A 363 7.13 -58.41 -2.63
C ASN A 363 7.72 -57.22 -3.39
N THR A 364 6.99 -56.10 -3.56
CA THR A 364 7.62 -54.84 -3.87
C THR A 364 7.55 -53.92 -2.65
N PRO A 365 8.70 -53.50 -2.08
CA PRO A 365 8.70 -52.47 -1.04
C PRO A 365 8.11 -51.21 -1.65
N VAL A 366 7.04 -50.68 -1.06
CA VAL A 366 6.47 -49.36 -1.41
C VAL A 366 7.59 -48.35 -1.15
N PRO A 367 8.05 -47.59 -2.17
CA PRO A 367 9.02 -46.54 -1.96
C PRO A 367 8.48 -45.55 -0.91
N PRO A 368 9.35 -44.98 -0.06
CA PRO A 368 8.94 -43.95 0.87
C PRO A 368 8.31 -42.81 0.07
N VAL A 369 7.13 -42.33 0.54
CA VAL A 369 6.43 -41.20 -0.06
C VAL A 369 7.41 -40.02 -0.10
N ILE A 370 7.89 -39.69 -1.29
CA ILE A 370 8.72 -38.49 -1.51
C ILE A 370 7.84 -37.30 -1.12
N PRO A 371 8.27 -36.43 -0.21
CA PRO A 371 7.50 -35.24 0.13
C PRO A 371 7.28 -34.44 -1.15
N THR A 372 6.03 -34.31 -1.56
CA THR A 372 5.65 -33.58 -2.77
C THR A 372 6.11 -32.13 -2.61
N ALA A 373 7.03 -31.69 -3.43
CA ALA A 373 7.53 -30.32 -3.39
C ALA A 373 6.35 -29.36 -3.58
N THR A 374 6.20 -28.43 -2.65
CA THR A 374 5.18 -27.37 -2.72
C THR A 374 5.78 -26.09 -3.23
N TYR A 375 5.07 -25.43 -4.16
CA TYR A 375 5.50 -24.21 -4.83
C TYR A 375 4.59 -23.04 -4.46
N TYR A 376 5.18 -21.86 -4.43
CA TYR A 376 4.49 -20.58 -4.37
C TYR A 376 4.63 -19.87 -5.70
N VAL A 377 3.59 -19.18 -6.14
CA VAL A 377 3.50 -18.46 -7.41
C VAL A 377 3.30 -16.97 -7.13
N ALA A 378 4.07 -16.11 -7.79
CA ALA A 378 3.90 -14.67 -7.68
C ALA A 378 2.82 -14.18 -8.65
N VAL A 379 1.67 -13.74 -8.11
CA VAL A 379 0.56 -13.15 -8.87
C VAL A 379 0.38 -11.71 -8.42
N ASN A 380 0.51 -10.76 -9.34
CA ASN A 380 0.38 -9.31 -9.05
C ASN A 380 1.27 -8.84 -7.86
N GLY A 381 2.50 -9.36 -7.80
CA GLY A 381 3.45 -9.01 -6.75
C GLY A 381 3.18 -9.66 -5.38
N LYS A 382 2.19 -10.55 -5.27
CA LYS A 382 1.90 -11.31 -4.05
C LYS A 382 2.19 -12.78 -4.24
N ALA A 383 2.77 -13.42 -3.21
CA ALA A 383 2.96 -14.86 -3.18
C ALA A 383 1.62 -15.56 -2.93
N THR A 384 1.26 -16.50 -3.82
CA THR A 384 0.07 -17.35 -3.69
C THR A 384 0.49 -18.83 -3.65
N GLY A 385 -0.19 -19.66 -2.90
CA GLY A 385 0.14 -21.07 -2.70
C GLY A 385 -0.03 -21.49 -1.24
N PRO A 386 0.41 -22.68 -0.83
CA PRO A 386 1.25 -23.64 -1.56
C PRO A 386 0.51 -24.44 -2.63
N TYR A 387 1.14 -24.70 -3.77
CA TYR A 387 0.62 -25.50 -4.86
C TYR A 387 1.49 -26.74 -5.09
N ASN A 388 0.88 -27.90 -5.42
CA ASN A 388 1.60 -29.07 -5.89
C ASN A 388 1.79 -29.01 -7.42
N ILE A 389 2.62 -29.88 -7.98
CA ILE A 389 2.94 -29.92 -9.42
C ILE A 389 1.67 -30.14 -10.26
N ASP A 390 0.77 -31.01 -9.82
CA ASP A 390 -0.48 -31.32 -10.55
C ASP A 390 -1.39 -30.10 -10.67
N LEU A 391 -1.47 -29.29 -9.62
CA LEU A 391 -2.25 -28.06 -9.63
C LEU A 391 -1.58 -26.98 -10.50
N LEU A 392 -0.23 -26.92 -10.49
CA LEU A 392 0.51 -26.03 -11.39
C LEU A 392 0.31 -26.41 -12.86
N GLN A 393 0.18 -27.69 -13.20
CA GLN A 393 -0.18 -28.14 -14.54
C GLN A 393 -1.57 -27.66 -14.95
N GLN A 394 -2.55 -27.74 -14.06
CA GLN A 394 -3.90 -27.23 -14.33
C GLN A 394 -3.90 -25.70 -14.53
N LEU A 395 -3.14 -24.97 -13.70
CA LEU A 395 -2.99 -23.52 -13.84
C LEU A 395 -2.28 -23.12 -15.14
N ALA A 396 -1.30 -23.91 -15.58
CA ALA A 396 -0.64 -23.71 -16.87
C ALA A 396 -1.59 -24.01 -18.05
N ALA A 397 -2.34 -25.11 -17.98
CA ALA A 397 -3.32 -25.48 -18.98
C ALA A 397 -4.47 -24.46 -19.11
N SER A 398 -4.87 -23.83 -18.01
CA SER A 398 -5.87 -22.76 -17.99
C SER A 398 -5.30 -21.37 -18.38
N GLY A 399 -3.99 -21.26 -18.64
CA GLY A 399 -3.31 -20.00 -18.99
C GLY A 399 -3.10 -19.04 -17.81
N GLN A 400 -3.41 -19.44 -16.60
CA GLN A 400 -3.21 -18.64 -15.39
C GLN A 400 -1.74 -18.64 -14.92
N LEU A 401 -1.00 -19.73 -15.19
CA LEU A 401 0.44 -19.81 -14.97
C LEU A 401 1.17 -19.73 -16.33
N LYS A 402 1.96 -18.67 -16.51
CA LYS A 402 2.80 -18.48 -17.69
C LYS A 402 4.23 -18.97 -17.43
N SER A 403 4.94 -19.34 -18.47
CA SER A 403 6.35 -19.78 -18.39
C SER A 403 7.28 -18.73 -17.73
N THR A 404 6.93 -17.44 -17.84
CA THR A 404 7.67 -16.31 -17.25
C THR A 404 7.22 -15.95 -15.84
N THR A 405 6.17 -16.61 -15.32
CA THR A 405 5.69 -16.34 -13.95
C THR A 405 6.72 -16.79 -12.94
N LEU A 406 6.96 -15.96 -11.91
CA LEU A 406 7.92 -16.28 -10.86
C LEU A 406 7.34 -17.30 -9.90
N VAL A 407 8.14 -18.32 -9.60
CA VAL A 407 7.81 -19.39 -8.65
C VAL A 407 8.93 -19.54 -7.62
N TRP A 408 8.57 -20.02 -6.45
CA TRP A 408 9.52 -20.30 -5.38
C TRP A 408 9.10 -21.56 -4.62
N LYS A 409 10.06 -22.38 -4.22
CA LYS A 409 9.86 -23.50 -3.28
C LYS A 409 10.87 -23.44 -2.16
N GLN A 410 10.61 -24.14 -1.08
CA GLN A 410 11.53 -24.24 0.05
C GLN A 410 12.90 -24.80 -0.41
N GLY A 411 13.96 -24.06 -0.11
CA GLY A 411 15.33 -24.38 -0.52
C GLY A 411 15.86 -23.58 -1.70
N MET A 412 15.01 -22.76 -2.38
CA MET A 412 15.47 -21.82 -3.41
C MET A 412 15.92 -20.51 -2.77
N ALA A 413 17.05 -19.97 -3.21
CA ALA A 413 17.59 -18.72 -2.71
C ALA A 413 16.77 -17.50 -3.14
N ASN A 414 16.19 -17.53 -4.34
CA ASN A 414 15.40 -16.45 -4.93
C ASN A 414 14.21 -17.00 -5.71
N TRP A 415 13.29 -16.11 -6.07
CA TRP A 415 12.20 -16.39 -7.01
C TRP A 415 12.76 -16.58 -8.42
N GLU A 416 12.37 -17.66 -9.11
CA GLU A 416 12.81 -17.99 -10.47
C GLU A 416 11.61 -18.10 -11.40
N GLN A 417 11.84 -17.92 -12.70
CA GLN A 417 10.78 -18.12 -13.68
C GLN A 417 10.39 -19.60 -13.76
N ALA A 418 9.11 -19.89 -13.88
CA ALA A 418 8.58 -21.26 -13.87
C ALA A 418 9.26 -22.18 -14.91
N GLN A 419 9.64 -21.64 -16.07
CA GLN A 419 10.33 -22.38 -17.11
C GLN A 419 11.78 -22.76 -16.78
N THR A 420 12.44 -22.04 -15.85
CA THR A 420 13.83 -22.30 -15.47
C THR A 420 13.95 -23.34 -14.36
N VAL A 421 12.85 -23.66 -13.69
CA VAL A 421 12.80 -24.69 -12.65
C VAL A 421 12.70 -26.05 -13.31
N ALA A 422 13.73 -26.88 -13.15
CA ALA A 422 13.86 -28.18 -13.85
C ALA A 422 12.63 -29.10 -13.67
N GLU A 423 12.04 -29.08 -12.49
CA GLU A 423 10.87 -29.91 -12.16
C GLU A 423 9.56 -29.40 -12.79
N LEU A 424 9.50 -28.14 -13.18
CA LEU A 424 8.36 -27.52 -13.84
C LEU A 424 8.50 -27.44 -15.36
N SER A 425 9.65 -27.85 -15.90
CA SER A 425 9.90 -27.87 -17.36
C SER A 425 8.88 -28.73 -18.12
N SER A 426 8.45 -29.84 -17.53
CA SER A 426 7.43 -30.73 -18.08
C SER A 426 6.03 -30.11 -18.15
N VAL A 427 5.75 -29.13 -17.30
CA VAL A 427 4.46 -28.45 -17.25
C VAL A 427 4.23 -27.54 -18.48
N PHE A 428 5.32 -27.03 -19.04
CA PHE A 428 5.31 -26.11 -20.19
C PHE A 428 5.74 -26.77 -21.50
N SER A 429 6.07 -28.08 -21.49
CA SER A 429 6.37 -28.82 -22.72
C SER A 429 5.08 -29.04 -23.52
N PRO A 430 5.03 -28.75 -24.82
CA PRO A 430 3.86 -29.02 -25.65
C PRO A 430 3.56 -30.53 -25.65
N SER A 431 2.36 -30.91 -25.23
CA SER A 431 1.89 -32.29 -25.39
C SER A 431 1.83 -32.60 -26.90
N MET A 432 2.59 -33.59 -27.32
CA MET A 432 2.55 -34.04 -28.71
C MET A 432 1.14 -34.56 -29.00
N PRO A 433 0.46 -34.11 -30.08
CA PRO A 433 -0.84 -34.65 -30.46
C PRO A 433 -0.70 -36.15 -30.78
N PRO A 434 -1.71 -36.99 -30.50
CA PRO A 434 -1.65 -38.40 -30.81
C PRO A 434 -1.55 -38.56 -32.33
N ILE A 435 -0.68 -39.49 -32.77
CA ILE A 435 -0.48 -39.84 -34.18
C ILE A 435 -1.81 -40.41 -34.68
N PRO A 436 -2.38 -39.91 -35.82
CA PRO A 436 -3.57 -40.52 -36.40
C PRO A 436 -3.23 -41.96 -36.83
N THR A 437 -3.91 -42.94 -36.27
CA THR A 437 -3.90 -44.30 -36.79
C THR A 437 -4.64 -44.31 -38.09
N GLU A 438 -3.91 -44.48 -39.23
CA GLU A 438 -4.49 -44.78 -40.52
C GLU A 438 -5.24 -46.11 -40.43
N SER A 439 -6.50 -46.07 -40.82
CA SER A 439 -7.38 -47.22 -41.08
C SER A 439 -7.31 -47.65 -42.54
#